data_2cb40f5e0bb9d52cc142e1efa7db8029
#
_entry.id   2cb40f5e0bb9d52cc142e1efa7db8029
#
_cell.length_a   1.000
_cell.length_b   1.000
_cell.length_c   1.000
_cell.angle_alpha   90.00
_cell.angle_beta   90.00
_cell.angle_gamma   90.00
#
_symmetry.space_group_name_H-M   'P 1'
#
loop_
_entity.id
_entity.type
_entity.pdbx_description
1 polymer ?
#
loop_
_entity_poly.entity_id
_entity_poly.type
_entity_poly.pdbx_seq_one_letter_code
_entity_poly.pdbx_strand_id
1 'polypeptide(L)'
;VTAMDLGPTSELADAAAGLYGEPDVPSTVRSVLDYALTLTGGDGVAVMLRQGGRPAVLSASSPAAERADRAQLSCAEGPGLQAMSERDAVVVDDVDDDPRWRGWSRPVRELGFRSVLSLSLGTTRSSVGALSVYSAKVGAFDGERAELGRCYAQHASVALASARHTSGLRRAMDERHAIGQAQGVLMERHGIDAAQAFALLRSSARDHGVKLSERAEQIIASRPADVG
;
A
#
# COMPACT_ATOMS: atom_id res chain seq x y z
N VAL A 1 -14.11 32.51 -20.06
CA VAL A 1 -12.74 32.19 -19.65
C VAL A 1 -12.50 30.78 -20.11
N THR A 2 -11.79 30.65 -21.23
CA THR A 2 -11.43 29.38 -21.86
C THR A 2 -10.54 28.61 -20.87
N ALA A 3 -10.93 27.41 -20.47
CA ALA A 3 -10.07 26.51 -19.75
C ALA A 3 -8.82 26.27 -20.63
N MET A 4 -7.67 26.69 -20.17
CA MET A 4 -6.38 26.38 -20.78
C MET A 4 -6.24 24.87 -20.70
N ASP A 5 -6.16 24.22 -21.84
CA ASP A 5 -5.80 22.81 -21.97
C ASP A 5 -4.36 22.66 -21.45
N LEU A 6 -4.25 22.40 -20.17
CA LEU A 6 -2.99 22.13 -19.49
C LEU A 6 -2.63 20.69 -19.87
N GLY A 7 -1.72 20.55 -20.83
CA GLY A 7 -1.36 19.25 -21.39
C GLY A 7 -0.92 18.21 -20.34
N PRO A 8 -0.68 16.94 -20.74
CA PRO A 8 -0.45 15.77 -19.85
C PRO A 8 0.59 16.00 -18.76
N THR A 9 1.53 16.91 -18.97
CA THR A 9 2.57 17.27 -17.99
C THR A 9 2.04 18.03 -16.78
N SER A 10 0.97 18.84 -16.93
CA SER A 10 0.34 19.57 -15.84
C SER A 10 -0.52 18.64 -15.00
N GLU A 11 -1.26 17.74 -15.63
CA GLU A 11 -2.06 16.73 -14.93
C GLU A 11 -1.18 15.81 -14.08
N LEU A 12 0.00 15.43 -14.61
CA LEU A 12 0.98 14.66 -13.86
C LEU A 12 1.54 15.45 -12.65
N ALA A 13 1.80 16.74 -12.82
CA ALA A 13 2.30 17.58 -11.74
C ALA A 13 1.25 17.74 -10.62
N ASP A 14 -0.01 17.95 -10.98
CA ASP A 14 -1.12 18.04 -10.02
C ASP A 14 -1.35 16.71 -9.29
N ALA A 15 -1.31 15.60 -10.01
CA ALA A 15 -1.40 14.26 -9.45
C ALA A 15 -0.25 13.99 -8.46
N ALA A 16 0.98 14.35 -8.85
CA ALA A 16 2.14 14.20 -7.98
C ALA A 16 2.02 15.07 -6.73
N ALA A 17 1.62 16.34 -6.85
CA ALA A 17 1.43 17.24 -5.72
C ALA A 17 0.37 16.72 -4.73
N GLY A 18 -0.73 16.16 -5.22
CA GLY A 18 -1.80 15.58 -4.42
C GLY A 18 -1.36 14.37 -3.57
N LEU A 19 -0.31 13.67 -3.98
CA LEU A 19 0.22 12.53 -3.21
C LEU A 19 1.02 12.92 -1.97
N TYR A 20 1.61 14.12 -1.93
CA TYR A 20 2.54 14.53 -0.87
C TYR A 20 1.86 15.08 0.41
N GLY A 21 0.56 15.34 0.37
CA GLY A 21 -0.20 15.88 1.51
C GLY A 21 -0.89 14.84 2.38
N GLU A 22 -0.82 13.57 2.01
CA GLU A 22 -1.61 12.52 2.66
C GLU A 22 -1.04 12.13 4.03
N PRO A 23 -1.92 12.02 5.07
CA PRO A 23 -1.48 11.81 6.45
C PRO A 23 -0.98 10.39 6.74
N ASP A 24 -1.40 9.40 5.96
CA ASP A 24 -1.13 7.97 6.21
C ASP A 24 -1.12 7.13 4.93
N VAL A 25 -0.74 5.86 5.07
CA VAL A 25 -0.68 4.93 3.94
C VAL A 25 -2.04 4.67 3.28
N PRO A 26 -3.16 4.46 4.01
CA PRO A 26 -4.46 4.28 3.39
C PRO A 26 -4.92 5.45 2.52
N SER A 27 -4.74 6.68 2.99
CA SER A 27 -5.08 7.89 2.23
C SER A 27 -4.20 8.03 1.00
N THR A 28 -2.87 7.85 1.15
CA THR A 28 -1.93 7.87 0.02
C THR A 28 -2.31 6.83 -1.04
N VAL A 29 -2.66 5.61 -0.64
CA VAL A 29 -3.06 4.55 -1.59
C VAL A 29 -4.34 4.95 -2.33
N ARG A 30 -5.33 5.54 -1.65
CA ARG A 30 -6.56 6.01 -2.29
C ARG A 30 -6.25 7.04 -3.36
N SER A 31 -5.48 8.06 -3.03
CA SER A 31 -5.04 9.09 -3.98
C SER A 31 -4.25 8.49 -5.14
N VAL A 32 -3.39 7.48 -4.88
CA VAL A 32 -2.68 6.75 -5.95
C VAL A 32 -3.66 6.06 -6.90
N LEU A 33 -4.72 5.43 -6.41
CA LEU A 33 -5.71 4.78 -7.26
C LEU A 33 -6.49 5.80 -8.11
N ASP A 34 -6.96 6.87 -7.49
CA ASP A 34 -7.81 7.89 -8.13
C ASP A 34 -7.05 8.61 -9.27
N TYR A 35 -5.82 9.05 -8.99
CA TYR A 35 -5.00 9.70 -10.01
C TYR A 35 -4.55 8.74 -11.12
N ALA A 36 -4.25 7.48 -10.80
CA ALA A 36 -3.89 6.49 -11.82
C ALA A 36 -5.01 6.29 -12.84
N LEU A 37 -6.27 6.20 -12.39
CA LEU A 37 -7.44 6.11 -13.28
C LEU A 37 -7.56 7.35 -14.18
N THR A 38 -7.45 8.54 -13.58
CA THR A 38 -7.57 9.81 -14.31
C THR A 38 -6.51 9.93 -15.40
N LEU A 39 -5.25 9.66 -15.05
CA LEU A 39 -4.11 9.82 -15.96
C LEU A 39 -4.07 8.80 -17.10
N THR A 40 -4.47 7.57 -16.82
CA THR A 40 -4.35 6.47 -17.80
C THR A 40 -5.63 6.19 -18.57
N GLY A 41 -6.78 6.69 -18.08
CA GLY A 41 -8.09 6.42 -18.67
C GLY A 41 -8.55 4.96 -18.54
N GLY A 42 -8.05 4.24 -17.56
CA GLY A 42 -8.45 2.86 -17.28
C GLY A 42 -9.85 2.74 -16.66
N ASP A 43 -10.41 1.52 -16.67
CA ASP A 43 -11.71 1.19 -16.10
C ASP A 43 -11.62 0.65 -14.67
N GLY A 44 -10.41 0.27 -14.24
CA GLY A 44 -10.14 -0.21 -12.89
C GLY A 44 -8.65 -0.16 -12.57
N VAL A 45 -8.34 0.00 -11.29
CA VAL A 45 -6.96 0.01 -10.80
C VAL A 45 -6.85 -0.73 -9.48
N ALA A 46 -5.73 -1.40 -9.28
CA ALA A 46 -5.40 -2.08 -8.03
C ALA A 46 -3.94 -1.87 -7.65
N VAL A 47 -3.67 -1.88 -6.35
CA VAL A 47 -2.32 -1.79 -5.78
C VAL A 47 -2.01 -3.07 -5.01
N MET A 48 -0.95 -3.73 -5.42
CA MET A 48 -0.28 -4.76 -4.64
C MET A 48 0.96 -4.18 -3.96
N LEU A 49 1.14 -4.47 -2.67
CA LEU A 49 2.36 -4.11 -1.94
C LEU A 49 2.93 -5.33 -1.22
N ARG A 50 4.26 -5.36 -1.02
CA ARG A 50 4.89 -6.40 -0.20
C ARG A 50 4.57 -6.20 1.28
N GLN A 51 4.02 -7.25 1.88
CA GLN A 51 3.75 -7.38 3.31
C GLN A 51 4.50 -8.61 3.83
N GLY A 52 5.44 -8.42 4.75
CA GLY A 52 6.28 -9.53 5.22
C GLY A 52 7.07 -10.23 4.10
N GLY A 53 7.48 -9.49 3.05
CA GLY A 53 8.21 -10.02 1.90
C GLY A 53 7.34 -10.64 0.80
N ARG A 54 6.05 -10.88 1.03
CA ARG A 54 5.11 -11.45 0.05
C ARG A 54 4.20 -10.39 -0.55
N PRO A 55 3.87 -10.46 -1.85
CA PRO A 55 2.90 -9.55 -2.44
C PRO A 55 1.49 -9.82 -1.88
N ALA A 56 0.76 -8.75 -1.62
CA ALA A 56 -0.64 -8.79 -1.19
C ALA A 56 -1.40 -7.63 -1.82
N VAL A 57 -2.65 -7.85 -2.24
CA VAL A 57 -3.52 -6.77 -2.71
C VAL A 57 -3.87 -5.89 -1.52
N LEU A 58 -3.53 -4.60 -1.62
CA LEU A 58 -3.76 -3.65 -0.55
C LEU A 58 -5.08 -2.89 -0.73
N SER A 59 -5.36 -2.46 -1.96
CA SER A 59 -6.57 -1.72 -2.30
C SER A 59 -6.83 -1.77 -3.80
N ALA A 60 -8.07 -1.53 -4.18
CA ALA A 60 -8.50 -1.43 -5.57
C ALA A 60 -9.67 -0.45 -5.71
N SER A 61 -9.85 0.13 -6.89
CA SER A 61 -10.95 1.04 -7.20
C SER A 61 -12.29 0.33 -7.37
N SER A 62 -12.29 -0.97 -7.61
CA SER A 62 -13.49 -1.77 -7.81
C SER A 62 -13.27 -3.23 -7.38
N PRO A 63 -14.37 -3.96 -7.05
CA PRO A 63 -14.28 -5.40 -6.77
C PRO A 63 -13.73 -6.23 -7.94
N ALA A 64 -13.92 -5.78 -9.19
CA ALA A 64 -13.39 -6.45 -10.38
C ALA A 64 -11.86 -6.31 -10.45
N ALA A 65 -11.34 -5.11 -10.26
CA ALA A 65 -9.89 -4.86 -10.23
C ALA A 65 -9.21 -5.60 -9.07
N GLU A 66 -9.85 -5.65 -7.89
CA GLU A 66 -9.34 -6.43 -6.76
C GLU A 66 -9.23 -7.92 -7.10
N ARG A 67 -10.29 -8.50 -7.71
CA ARG A 67 -10.28 -9.90 -8.11
C ARG A 67 -9.25 -10.20 -9.19
N ALA A 68 -9.02 -9.27 -10.14
CA ALA A 68 -8.00 -9.40 -11.17
C ALA A 68 -6.59 -9.49 -10.58
N ASP A 69 -6.26 -8.63 -9.60
CA ASP A 69 -4.98 -8.69 -8.90
C ASP A 69 -4.87 -9.92 -7.98
N ARG A 70 -5.96 -10.32 -7.30
CA ARG A 70 -5.98 -11.56 -6.51
C ARG A 70 -5.77 -12.80 -7.37
N ALA A 71 -6.26 -12.81 -8.62
CA ALA A 71 -6.01 -13.89 -9.56
C ALA A 71 -4.51 -14.07 -9.85
N GLN A 72 -3.74 -12.96 -9.99
CA GLN A 72 -2.29 -13.03 -10.14
C GLN A 72 -1.62 -13.76 -8.96
N LEU A 73 -2.05 -13.45 -7.73
CA LEU A 73 -1.52 -14.10 -6.53
C LEU A 73 -1.88 -15.58 -6.46
N SER A 74 -3.11 -15.92 -6.87
CA SER A 74 -3.60 -17.30 -6.84
C SER A 74 -2.90 -18.19 -7.86
N CYS A 75 -2.64 -17.65 -9.06
CA CYS A 75 -1.95 -18.37 -10.15
C CYS A 75 -0.41 -18.27 -10.02
N ALA A 76 0.09 -17.41 -9.13
CA ALA A 76 1.50 -17.04 -9.00
C ALA A 76 2.11 -16.51 -10.33
N GLU A 77 1.28 -15.95 -11.19
CA GLU A 77 1.65 -15.37 -12.49
C GLU A 77 0.80 -14.15 -12.81
N GLY A 78 1.30 -13.25 -13.65
CA GLY A 78 0.58 -12.08 -14.11
C GLY A 78 1.46 -10.83 -14.25
N PRO A 79 0.94 -9.79 -14.94
CA PRO A 79 1.72 -8.60 -15.30
C PRO A 79 2.19 -7.79 -14.08
N GLY A 80 1.42 -7.72 -13.01
CA GLY A 80 1.82 -7.02 -11.79
C GLY A 80 2.97 -7.73 -11.07
N LEU A 81 2.95 -9.05 -10.99
CA LEU A 81 4.04 -9.83 -10.41
C LEU A 81 5.31 -9.72 -11.25
N GLN A 82 5.18 -9.72 -12.59
CA GLN A 82 6.30 -9.50 -13.49
C GLN A 82 6.86 -8.08 -13.34
N ALA A 83 6.02 -7.05 -13.34
CA ALA A 83 6.42 -5.67 -13.13
C ALA A 83 7.22 -5.50 -11.82
N MET A 84 6.79 -6.16 -10.73
CA MET A 84 7.53 -6.17 -9.47
C MET A 84 8.89 -6.86 -9.58
N SER A 85 9.00 -7.93 -10.37
CA SER A 85 10.24 -8.70 -10.56
C SER A 85 11.23 -7.95 -11.44
N GLU A 86 10.78 -7.42 -12.56
CA GLU A 86 11.59 -6.70 -13.55
C GLU A 86 11.86 -5.26 -13.14
N ARG A 87 11.04 -4.70 -12.24
CA ARG A 87 11.09 -3.30 -11.77
C ARG A 87 10.83 -2.29 -12.88
N ASP A 88 9.95 -2.66 -13.79
CA ASP A 88 9.54 -1.87 -14.94
C ASP A 88 8.03 -1.96 -15.16
N ALA A 89 7.56 -1.32 -16.24
CA ALA A 89 6.19 -1.46 -16.69
C ALA A 89 6.02 -2.71 -17.56
N VAL A 90 4.86 -3.34 -17.43
CA VAL A 90 4.42 -4.45 -18.27
C VAL A 90 3.09 -4.07 -18.90
N VAL A 91 3.06 -4.05 -20.24
CA VAL A 91 1.84 -3.81 -21.02
C VAL A 91 1.30 -5.14 -21.54
N VAL A 92 -0.01 -5.29 -21.45
CA VAL A 92 -0.80 -6.37 -22.06
C VAL A 92 -1.83 -5.71 -22.98
N ASP A 93 -1.62 -5.82 -24.26
CA ASP A 93 -2.50 -5.18 -25.26
C ASP A 93 -3.83 -5.93 -25.39
N ASP A 94 -3.80 -7.24 -25.39
CA ASP A 94 -4.98 -8.11 -25.32
C ASP A 94 -4.73 -9.30 -24.40
N VAL A 95 -5.55 -9.40 -23.38
CA VAL A 95 -5.51 -10.50 -22.40
C VAL A 95 -5.76 -11.87 -23.05
N ASP A 96 -6.54 -11.93 -24.15
CA ASP A 96 -6.84 -13.18 -24.87
C ASP A 96 -5.67 -13.66 -25.73
N ASP A 97 -4.88 -12.73 -26.27
CA ASP A 97 -3.81 -13.04 -27.21
C ASP A 97 -2.44 -13.17 -26.53
N ASP A 98 -2.32 -12.77 -25.24
CA ASP A 98 -1.06 -12.82 -24.53
C ASP A 98 -0.77 -14.23 -23.96
N PRO A 99 0.25 -14.92 -24.48
CA PRO A 99 0.54 -16.29 -24.08
C PRO A 99 1.26 -16.43 -22.73
N ARG A 100 1.72 -15.30 -22.15
CA ARG A 100 2.61 -15.28 -20.98
C ARG A 100 1.94 -15.84 -19.70
N TRP A 101 0.63 -15.60 -19.51
CA TRP A 101 -0.06 -15.95 -18.26
C TRP A 101 -1.45 -16.57 -18.51
N ARG A 102 -1.48 -17.79 -18.97
CA ARG A 102 -2.73 -18.47 -19.35
C ARG A 102 -3.66 -18.74 -18.17
N GLY A 103 -3.14 -18.96 -16.98
CA GLY A 103 -3.94 -19.20 -15.78
C GLY A 103 -4.61 -17.91 -15.27
N TRP A 104 -3.95 -16.76 -15.45
CA TRP A 104 -4.45 -15.47 -15.07
C TRP A 104 -5.37 -14.83 -16.12
N SER A 105 -5.11 -15.02 -17.41
CA SER A 105 -5.83 -14.36 -18.51
C SER A 105 -7.33 -14.66 -18.49
N ARG A 106 -7.70 -15.93 -18.33
CA ARG A 106 -9.11 -16.33 -18.32
C ARG A 106 -9.95 -15.68 -17.22
N PRO A 107 -9.57 -15.72 -15.92
CA PRO A 107 -10.27 -15.01 -14.87
C PRO A 107 -10.42 -13.52 -15.15
N VAL A 108 -9.40 -12.86 -15.66
CA VAL A 108 -9.40 -11.41 -15.91
C VAL A 108 -10.34 -11.03 -17.04
N ARG A 109 -10.38 -11.85 -18.09
CA ARG A 109 -11.36 -11.70 -19.18
C ARG A 109 -12.80 -11.85 -18.68
N GLU A 110 -13.07 -12.84 -17.82
CA GLU A 110 -14.39 -13.05 -17.23
C GLU A 110 -14.83 -11.85 -16.34
N LEU A 111 -13.89 -11.05 -15.84
CA LEU A 111 -14.15 -9.79 -15.15
C LEU A 111 -14.41 -8.61 -16.11
N GLY A 112 -14.30 -8.80 -17.41
CA GLY A 112 -14.57 -7.80 -18.45
C GLY A 112 -13.34 -6.98 -18.87
N PHE A 113 -12.14 -7.30 -18.40
CA PHE A 113 -10.92 -6.58 -18.78
C PHE A 113 -10.25 -7.22 -20.00
N ARG A 114 -9.73 -6.37 -20.90
CA ARG A 114 -9.11 -6.76 -22.16
C ARG A 114 -7.65 -6.31 -22.25
N SER A 115 -7.27 -5.22 -21.66
CA SER A 115 -5.87 -4.78 -21.62
C SER A 115 -5.46 -4.35 -20.21
N VAL A 116 -4.15 -4.39 -19.95
CA VAL A 116 -3.60 -4.08 -18.62
C VAL A 116 -2.27 -3.35 -18.76
N LEU A 117 -2.09 -2.33 -17.93
CA LEU A 117 -0.80 -1.67 -17.68
C LEU A 117 -0.42 -1.93 -16.23
N SER A 118 0.63 -2.69 -16.00
CA SER A 118 1.16 -2.91 -14.65
C SER A 118 2.50 -2.19 -14.49
N LEU A 119 2.60 -1.40 -13.44
CA LEU A 119 3.71 -0.50 -13.16
C LEU A 119 4.38 -0.91 -11.86
N SER A 120 5.70 -1.07 -11.85
CA SER A 120 6.42 -1.34 -10.62
C SER A 120 6.39 -0.11 -9.70
N LEU A 121 6.05 -0.35 -8.42
CA LEU A 121 6.19 0.65 -7.36
C LEU A 121 7.49 0.38 -6.59
N GLY A 122 8.35 1.39 -6.49
CA GLY A 122 9.63 1.26 -5.82
C GLY A 122 10.75 2.06 -6.50
N THR A 123 11.96 1.59 -6.31
CA THR A 123 13.16 2.15 -6.95
C THR A 123 13.75 1.14 -7.92
N THR A 124 14.73 1.56 -8.71
CA THR A 124 15.52 0.64 -9.55
C THR A 124 16.22 -0.46 -8.77
N ARG A 125 16.43 -0.28 -7.46
CA ARG A 125 17.09 -1.26 -6.58
C ARG A 125 16.14 -2.21 -5.89
N SER A 126 14.90 -1.77 -5.59
CA SER A 126 13.90 -2.58 -4.89
C SER A 126 12.49 -2.21 -5.30
N SER A 127 11.69 -3.22 -5.62
CA SER A 127 10.23 -3.06 -5.80
C SER A 127 9.53 -3.29 -4.46
N VAL A 128 8.66 -2.37 -4.10
CA VAL A 128 7.81 -2.47 -2.91
C VAL A 128 6.41 -2.96 -3.27
N GLY A 129 6.06 -2.97 -4.57
CA GLY A 129 4.75 -3.37 -5.05
C GLY A 129 4.55 -3.16 -6.55
N ALA A 130 3.30 -3.24 -6.98
CA ALA A 130 2.85 -2.91 -8.32
C ALA A 130 1.52 -2.14 -8.28
N LEU A 131 1.34 -1.29 -9.27
CA LEU A 131 0.10 -0.61 -9.60
C LEU A 131 -0.37 -1.17 -10.94
N SER A 132 -1.53 -1.85 -10.96
CA SER A 132 -2.10 -2.44 -12.17
C SER A 132 -3.34 -1.66 -12.57
N VAL A 133 -3.35 -1.13 -13.80
CA VAL A 133 -4.50 -0.44 -14.40
C VAL A 133 -5.09 -1.35 -15.47
N TYR A 134 -6.39 -1.56 -15.40
CA TYR A 134 -7.17 -2.45 -16.24
C TYR A 134 -8.10 -1.69 -17.15
N SER A 135 -8.29 -2.14 -18.39
CA SER A 135 -9.29 -1.59 -19.29
C SER A 135 -10.11 -2.68 -19.99
N ALA A 136 -11.38 -2.38 -20.24
CA ALA A 136 -12.28 -3.20 -21.05
C ALA A 136 -11.97 -3.13 -22.56
N LYS A 137 -11.10 -2.22 -22.99
CA LYS A 137 -10.69 -2.05 -24.38
C LYS A 137 -9.36 -2.74 -24.64
N VAL A 138 -9.23 -3.36 -25.82
CA VAL A 138 -7.95 -3.87 -26.32
C VAL A 138 -7.05 -2.68 -26.64
N GLY A 139 -5.76 -2.78 -26.33
CA GLY A 139 -4.76 -1.78 -26.66
C GLY A 139 -5.01 -0.42 -26.01
N ALA A 140 -5.64 -0.38 -24.83
CA ALA A 140 -5.96 0.89 -24.17
C ALA A 140 -4.73 1.68 -23.70
N PHE A 141 -3.59 1.01 -23.52
CA PHE A 141 -2.38 1.58 -22.96
C PHE A 141 -1.28 1.67 -24.01
N ASP A 142 -1.37 2.66 -24.90
CA ASP A 142 -0.34 2.98 -25.87
C ASP A 142 0.97 3.47 -25.21
N GLY A 143 1.99 3.72 -26.04
CA GLY A 143 3.31 4.12 -25.55
C GLY A 143 3.28 5.41 -24.73
N GLU A 144 2.44 6.38 -25.08
CA GLU A 144 2.31 7.66 -24.37
C GLU A 144 1.68 7.44 -22.98
N ARG A 145 0.58 6.70 -22.91
CA ARG A 145 -0.08 6.36 -21.63
C ARG A 145 0.78 5.49 -20.73
N ALA A 146 1.51 4.54 -21.30
CA ALA A 146 2.45 3.72 -20.55
C ALA A 146 3.58 4.57 -19.97
N GLU A 147 4.11 5.54 -20.71
CA GLU A 147 5.17 6.44 -20.24
C GLU A 147 4.66 7.40 -19.15
N LEU A 148 3.47 7.98 -19.35
CA LEU A 148 2.81 8.78 -18.32
C LEU A 148 2.60 7.99 -17.05
N GLY A 149 2.13 6.74 -17.17
CA GLY A 149 1.97 5.81 -16.06
C GLY A 149 3.29 5.52 -15.32
N ARG A 150 4.40 5.32 -16.07
CA ARG A 150 5.74 5.13 -15.46
C ARG A 150 6.17 6.34 -14.64
N CYS A 151 6.05 7.54 -15.22
CA CYS A 151 6.37 8.78 -14.51
C CYS A 151 5.52 8.90 -13.23
N TYR A 152 4.22 8.63 -13.34
CA TYR A 152 3.33 8.65 -12.19
C TYR A 152 3.71 7.60 -11.11
N ALA A 153 4.02 6.38 -11.52
CA ALA A 153 4.42 5.31 -10.59
C ALA A 153 5.68 5.64 -9.79
N GLN A 154 6.60 6.43 -10.36
CA GLN A 154 7.76 6.94 -9.63
C GLN A 154 7.35 7.89 -8.49
N HIS A 155 6.45 8.85 -8.76
CA HIS A 155 5.92 9.75 -7.73
C HIS A 155 5.11 9.00 -6.67
N ALA A 156 4.24 8.08 -7.08
CA ALA A 156 3.49 7.21 -6.18
C ALA A 156 4.41 6.37 -5.27
N SER A 157 5.52 5.88 -5.81
CA SER A 157 6.53 5.14 -5.05
C SER A 157 7.15 5.97 -3.95
N VAL A 158 7.52 7.22 -4.24
CA VAL A 158 8.10 8.15 -3.25
C VAL A 158 7.06 8.50 -2.18
N ALA A 159 5.83 8.81 -2.57
CA ALA A 159 4.75 9.15 -1.63
C ALA A 159 4.43 7.97 -0.71
N LEU A 160 4.30 6.75 -1.25
CA LEU A 160 4.07 5.54 -0.45
C LEU A 160 5.23 5.22 0.49
N ALA A 161 6.48 5.41 0.06
CA ALA A 161 7.65 5.22 0.91
C ALA A 161 7.66 6.24 2.08
N SER A 162 7.36 7.51 1.79
CA SER A 162 7.24 8.58 2.78
C SER A 162 6.13 8.29 3.79
N ALA A 163 4.93 7.94 3.33
CA ALA A 163 3.79 7.62 4.18
C ALA A 163 4.08 6.42 5.11
N ARG A 164 4.75 5.37 4.59
CA ARG A 164 5.17 4.21 5.38
C ARG A 164 6.20 4.60 6.45
N HIS A 165 7.18 5.42 6.09
CA HIS A 165 8.18 5.88 7.04
C HIS A 165 7.55 6.70 8.17
N THR A 166 6.70 7.66 7.84
CA THR A 166 5.98 8.50 8.79
C THR A 166 5.07 7.68 9.71
N SER A 167 4.29 6.74 9.14
CA SER A 167 3.44 5.84 9.92
C SER A 167 4.24 4.93 10.84
N GLY A 168 5.41 4.46 10.40
CA GLY A 168 6.34 3.68 11.22
C GLY A 168 6.89 4.46 12.40
N LEU A 169 7.27 5.73 12.19
CA LEU A 169 7.76 6.61 13.26
C LEU A 169 6.64 6.92 14.28
N ARG A 170 5.45 7.27 13.82
CA ARG A 170 4.30 7.53 14.70
C ARG A 170 4.01 6.31 15.56
N ARG A 171 3.92 5.13 14.95
CA ARG A 171 3.70 3.89 15.68
C ARG A 171 4.78 3.61 16.74
N ALA A 172 6.06 3.84 16.42
CA ALA A 172 7.15 3.67 17.38
C ALA A 172 7.05 4.68 18.55
N MET A 173 6.57 5.90 18.28
CA MET A 173 6.30 6.89 19.33
C MET A 173 5.15 6.46 20.22
N ASP A 174 4.03 5.98 19.64
CA ASP A 174 2.86 5.52 20.39
C ASP A 174 3.20 4.30 21.25
N GLU A 175 3.96 3.34 20.70
CA GLU A 175 4.46 2.18 21.45
C GLU A 175 5.34 2.60 22.65
N ARG A 176 6.26 3.57 22.45
CA ARG A 176 7.09 4.11 23.53
C ARG A 176 6.24 4.82 24.61
N HIS A 177 5.26 5.60 24.16
CA HIS A 177 4.36 6.30 25.07
C HIS A 177 3.56 5.32 25.93
N ALA A 178 2.96 4.31 25.33
CA ALA A 178 2.23 3.25 26.03
C ALA A 178 3.12 2.51 27.04
N ILE A 179 4.36 2.17 26.66
CA ILE A 179 5.32 1.52 27.57
C ILE A 179 5.64 2.42 28.74
N GLY A 180 5.88 3.72 28.54
CA GLY A 180 6.16 4.68 29.62
C GLY A 180 4.98 4.85 30.56
N GLN A 181 3.76 4.93 30.04
CA GLN A 181 2.54 4.99 30.88
C GLN A 181 2.35 3.72 31.71
N ALA A 182 2.53 2.53 31.10
CA ALA A 182 2.44 1.26 31.82
C ALA A 182 3.51 1.14 32.92
N GLN A 183 4.73 1.63 32.67
CA GLN A 183 5.76 1.71 33.70
C GLN A 183 5.30 2.57 34.87
N GLY A 184 4.75 3.77 34.63
CA GLY A 184 4.20 4.62 35.67
C GLY A 184 3.11 3.94 36.51
N VAL A 185 2.19 3.23 35.86
CA VAL A 185 1.15 2.45 36.55
C VAL A 185 1.75 1.35 37.43
N LEU A 186 2.76 0.63 36.95
CA LEU A 186 3.42 -0.43 37.71
C LEU A 186 4.26 0.14 38.87
N MET A 187 4.92 1.27 38.69
CA MET A 187 5.66 1.95 39.74
C MET A 187 4.74 2.33 40.89
N GLU A 188 3.59 2.92 40.58
CA GLU A 188 2.59 3.30 41.58
C GLU A 188 2.01 2.08 42.30
N ARG A 189 1.56 1.06 41.56
CA ARG A 189 0.92 -0.15 42.13
C ARG A 189 1.81 -0.95 43.06
N HIS A 190 3.10 -1.03 42.71
CA HIS A 190 4.03 -1.93 43.38
C HIS A 190 5.09 -1.21 44.23
N GLY A 191 5.13 0.12 44.21
CA GLY A 191 6.13 0.89 44.95
C GLY A 191 7.57 0.64 44.47
N ILE A 192 7.74 0.37 43.18
CA ILE A 192 9.03 -0.01 42.55
C ILE A 192 9.58 1.10 41.68
N ASP A 193 10.88 1.06 41.38
CA ASP A 193 11.51 2.01 40.49
C ASP A 193 11.22 1.73 39.00
N ALA A 194 11.61 2.66 38.12
CA ALA A 194 11.37 2.57 36.68
C ALA A 194 12.06 1.35 36.04
N ALA A 195 13.25 0.96 36.50
CA ALA A 195 13.97 -0.19 35.94
C ALA A 195 13.27 -1.50 36.32
N GLN A 196 12.81 -1.60 37.58
CA GLN A 196 12.04 -2.74 38.08
C GLN A 196 10.69 -2.84 37.38
N ALA A 197 9.98 -1.71 37.18
CA ALA A 197 8.71 -1.66 36.46
C ALA A 197 8.87 -2.12 35.01
N PHE A 198 9.93 -1.70 34.31
CA PHE A 198 10.22 -2.16 32.95
C PHE A 198 10.54 -3.67 32.92
N ALA A 199 11.34 -4.15 33.87
CA ALA A 199 11.64 -5.58 33.97
C ALA A 199 10.36 -6.42 34.19
N LEU A 200 9.47 -5.95 35.06
CA LEU A 200 8.17 -6.57 35.33
C LEU A 200 7.26 -6.58 34.09
N LEU A 201 7.14 -5.44 33.40
CA LEU A 201 6.39 -5.34 32.16
C LEU A 201 6.90 -6.32 31.09
N ARG A 202 8.23 -6.39 30.91
CA ARG A 202 8.89 -7.28 29.94
C ARG A 202 8.70 -8.77 30.29
N SER A 203 8.79 -9.14 31.57
CA SER A 203 8.51 -10.51 32.02
C SER A 203 7.06 -10.87 31.74
N SER A 204 6.14 -10.00 32.14
CA SER A 204 4.71 -10.20 31.92
C SER A 204 4.34 -10.33 30.43
N ALA A 205 4.94 -9.54 29.54
CA ALA A 205 4.74 -9.66 28.09
C ALA A 205 5.21 -11.03 27.57
N ARG A 206 6.35 -11.52 28.06
CA ARG A 206 6.90 -12.82 27.70
C ARG A 206 6.03 -13.98 28.20
N ASP A 207 5.58 -13.90 29.45
CA ASP A 207 4.76 -14.94 30.08
C ASP A 207 3.39 -15.11 29.40
N HIS A 208 2.87 -14.01 28.81
CA HIS A 208 1.62 -14.00 28.04
C HIS A 208 1.83 -14.20 26.52
N GLY A 209 3.05 -14.29 26.04
CA GLY A 209 3.35 -14.48 24.62
C GLY A 209 2.92 -13.32 23.72
N VAL A 210 2.82 -12.10 24.25
CA VAL A 210 2.39 -10.90 23.53
C VAL A 210 3.52 -9.87 23.37
N LYS A 211 3.34 -8.90 22.48
CA LYS A 211 4.30 -7.80 22.34
C LYS A 211 4.32 -6.92 23.58
N LEU A 212 5.49 -6.29 23.83
CA LEU A 212 5.68 -5.39 24.97
C LEU A 212 4.67 -4.23 24.97
N SER A 213 4.45 -3.62 23.80
CA SER A 213 3.45 -2.54 23.62
C SER A 213 2.02 -3.00 23.88
N GLU A 214 1.65 -4.17 23.40
CA GLU A 214 0.32 -4.76 23.63
C GLU A 214 0.09 -5.04 25.12
N ARG A 215 1.11 -5.58 25.81
CA ARG A 215 1.03 -5.77 27.25
C ARG A 215 0.93 -4.46 28.01
N ALA A 216 1.63 -3.43 27.55
CA ALA A 216 1.54 -2.09 28.11
C ALA A 216 0.12 -1.53 28.01
N GLU A 217 -0.52 -1.63 26.85
CA GLU A 217 -1.91 -1.20 26.65
C GLU A 217 -2.90 -1.94 27.58
N GLN A 218 -2.74 -3.25 27.74
CA GLN A 218 -3.55 -4.06 28.66
C GLN A 218 -3.40 -3.58 30.13
N ILE A 219 -2.19 -3.25 30.55
CA ILE A 219 -1.94 -2.76 31.92
C ILE A 219 -2.57 -1.37 32.13
N ILE A 220 -2.48 -0.50 31.14
CA ILE A 220 -3.11 0.84 31.18
C ILE A 220 -4.64 0.69 31.27
N ALA A 221 -5.23 -0.19 30.43
CA ALA A 221 -6.66 -0.44 30.40
C ALA A 221 -7.19 -1.09 31.69
N SER A 222 -6.35 -1.84 32.42
CA SER A 222 -6.69 -2.47 33.70
C SER A 222 -6.57 -1.55 34.91
N ARG A 223 -6.27 -0.25 34.70
CA ARG A 223 -6.28 0.76 35.76
C ARG A 223 -7.73 0.91 36.26
N PRO A 224 -8.00 0.78 37.58
CA PRO A 224 -9.30 1.14 38.12
C PRO A 224 -9.60 2.58 37.76
N ALA A 225 -10.82 2.86 37.26
CA ALA A 225 -11.24 4.25 37.09
C ALA A 225 -11.10 4.94 38.44
N ASP A 226 -10.28 5.97 38.55
CA ASP A 226 -10.19 6.78 39.76
C ASP A 226 -11.59 7.31 40.05
N VAL A 227 -12.18 6.78 41.14
CA VAL A 227 -13.35 7.38 41.77
C VAL A 227 -12.81 8.64 42.43
N GLY A 228 -13.00 9.80 41.76
CA GLY A 228 -12.77 11.13 42.33
C GLY A 228 -13.85 11.48 43.35
#